data_ef404d7ad9f59bf9fbeb3643c6a9252e
#
_entry.id   ef404d7ad9f59bf9fbeb3643c6a9252e
#
_cell.length_a   1.000
_cell.length_b   1.000
_cell.length_c   1.000
_cell.angle_alpha   90.00
_cell.angle_beta   90.00
_cell.angle_gamma   90.00
#
_symmetry.space_group_name_H-M   'P 1'
#
loop_
_entity.id
_entity.type
_entity.pdbx_description
1 polymer ?
#
loop_
_entity_poly.entity_id
_entity_poly.type
_entity_poly.pdbx_seq_one_letter_code
_entity_poly.pdbx_strand_id
1 'polypeptide(L)'
;MATYKQTLRSLALNDERFVDSVLGMGRDTVDASGLDPKTHALLRLGASLAVDAAPSSYQSIVETALATGATVDEIVGCLIAVAPIVGLARVVSAAPELALALGYDVDAALEAMGGVGE
;
A
#
# COMPACT_ATOMS: atom_id res chain seq x y z
N MET A 1 4.31 23.76 -13.01
CA MET A 1 4.11 22.31 -12.90
C MET A 1 4.66 21.63 -14.15
N ALA A 2 5.44 20.59 -13.98
CA ALA A 2 6.00 19.88 -15.11
C ALA A 2 4.90 19.11 -15.86
N THR A 3 5.04 19.04 -17.18
CA THR A 3 4.15 18.20 -17.99
C THR A 3 4.48 16.73 -17.75
N TYR A 4 3.53 15.84 -18.07
CA TYR A 4 3.80 14.41 -17.93
C TYR A 4 4.99 13.95 -18.78
N LYS A 5 5.19 14.58 -19.93
CA LYS A 5 6.33 14.27 -20.82
C LYS A 5 7.65 14.64 -20.18
N GLN A 6 7.71 15.79 -19.52
CA GLN A 6 8.92 16.22 -18.79
C GLN A 6 9.20 15.28 -17.63
N THR A 7 8.18 14.91 -16.88
CA THR A 7 8.32 13.97 -15.75
C THR A 7 8.82 12.61 -16.24
N LEU A 8 8.22 12.07 -17.30
CA LEU A 8 8.65 10.77 -17.84
C LEU A 8 10.09 10.84 -18.36
N ARG A 9 10.48 11.95 -18.98
CA ARG A 9 11.86 12.11 -19.45
C ARG A 9 12.83 12.13 -18.28
N SER A 10 12.52 12.89 -17.23
CA SER A 10 13.38 12.95 -16.05
C SER A 10 13.53 11.57 -15.38
N LEU A 11 12.44 10.83 -15.28
CA LEU A 11 12.49 9.47 -14.72
C LEU A 11 13.28 8.52 -15.62
N ALA A 12 13.04 8.56 -16.93
CA ALA A 12 13.71 7.66 -17.88
C ALA A 12 15.22 7.92 -17.96
N LEU A 13 15.63 9.17 -17.81
CA LEU A 13 17.04 9.54 -17.83
C LEU A 13 17.71 9.41 -16.47
N ASN A 14 16.95 9.05 -15.45
CA ASN A 14 17.45 9.01 -14.06
C ASN A 14 18.09 10.33 -13.66
N ASP A 15 17.38 11.43 -13.92
CA ASP A 15 17.84 12.78 -13.60
C ASP A 15 18.05 12.89 -12.09
N GLU A 16 19.30 13.07 -11.67
CA GLU A 16 19.66 13.07 -10.25
C GLU A 16 18.91 14.13 -9.44
N ARG A 17 18.71 15.31 -10.01
CA ARG A 17 17.98 16.38 -9.32
C ARG A 17 16.53 15.98 -9.09
N PHE A 18 15.90 15.42 -10.10
CA PHE A 18 14.51 14.99 -10.01
C PHE A 18 14.38 13.83 -9.01
N VAL A 19 15.25 12.82 -9.16
CA VAL A 19 15.24 11.64 -8.27
C VAL A 19 15.48 12.06 -6.83
N ASP A 20 16.44 12.93 -6.57
CA ASP A 20 16.71 13.42 -5.23
C ASP A 20 15.55 14.22 -4.66
N SER A 21 14.89 15.04 -5.49
CA SER A 21 13.73 15.81 -5.01
C SER A 21 12.56 14.91 -4.64
N VAL A 22 12.37 13.80 -5.35
CA VAL A 22 11.26 12.87 -5.10
C VAL A 22 11.60 11.90 -3.97
N LEU A 23 12.77 11.25 -4.03
CA LEU A 23 13.16 10.24 -3.04
C LEU A 23 13.75 10.87 -1.78
N GLY A 24 14.48 11.98 -1.94
CA GLY A 24 15.10 12.69 -0.83
C GLY A 24 14.10 13.36 0.10
N MET A 25 12.89 13.59 -0.33
CA MET A 25 11.79 14.06 0.51
C MET A 25 11.36 13.00 1.52
N GLY A 26 11.91 11.82 1.41
CA GLY A 26 11.63 10.72 2.30
C GLY A 26 10.30 10.06 1.98
N ARG A 27 9.40 10.09 2.90
CA ARG A 27 8.16 9.33 2.88
C ARG A 27 6.99 10.01 2.21
N ASP A 28 7.08 11.28 1.88
CA ASP A 28 5.93 12.03 1.38
C ASP A 28 6.13 12.48 -0.06
N THR A 29 5.55 11.72 -0.97
CA THR A 29 5.58 12.04 -2.40
C THR A 29 4.22 12.50 -2.91
N VAL A 30 3.28 12.78 -2.02
CA VAL A 30 1.91 13.16 -2.40
C VAL A 30 1.90 14.34 -3.37
N ASP A 31 2.54 15.43 -2.99
CA ASP A 31 2.52 16.64 -3.81
C ASP A 31 3.21 16.41 -5.16
N ALA A 32 4.36 15.74 -5.15
CA ALA A 32 5.09 15.47 -6.37
C ALA A 32 4.32 14.55 -7.31
N SER A 33 3.51 13.65 -6.77
CA SER A 33 2.75 12.68 -7.57
C SER A 33 1.57 13.31 -8.31
N GLY A 34 1.02 14.40 -7.79
CA GLY A 34 -0.20 14.99 -8.34
C GLY A 34 -1.46 14.18 -8.04
N LEU A 35 -1.36 13.11 -7.28
CA LEU A 35 -2.49 12.30 -6.86
C LEU A 35 -3.12 12.89 -5.59
N ASP A 36 -4.43 12.67 -5.41
CA ASP A 36 -5.03 13.05 -4.14
C ASP A 36 -4.50 12.14 -3.01
N PRO A 37 -4.55 12.60 -1.75
CA PRO A 37 -3.94 11.85 -0.65
C PRO A 37 -4.49 10.43 -0.48
N LYS A 38 -5.79 10.23 -0.67
CA LYS A 38 -6.40 8.89 -0.55
C LYS A 38 -5.89 7.94 -1.63
N THR A 39 -5.90 8.38 -2.88
CA THR A 39 -5.40 7.59 -4.01
C THR A 39 -3.94 7.25 -3.81
N HIS A 40 -3.14 8.22 -3.40
CA HIS A 40 -1.72 8.02 -3.13
C HIS A 40 -1.51 6.95 -2.04
N ALA A 41 -2.28 7.03 -0.95
CA ALA A 41 -2.17 6.07 0.15
C ALA A 41 -2.54 4.64 -0.28
N LEU A 42 -3.63 4.50 -1.04
CA LEU A 42 -4.07 3.19 -1.53
C LEU A 42 -3.06 2.60 -2.53
N LEU A 43 -2.48 3.44 -3.37
CA LEU A 43 -1.45 3.00 -4.31
C LEU A 43 -0.20 2.50 -3.59
N ARG A 44 0.23 3.21 -2.55
CA ARG A 44 1.37 2.79 -1.74
C ARG A 44 1.09 1.46 -1.02
N LEU A 45 -0.13 1.27 -0.57
CA LEU A 45 -0.53 0.00 0.04
C LEU A 45 -0.38 -1.14 -0.97
N GLY A 46 -0.90 -0.97 -2.18
CA GLY A 46 -0.76 -1.98 -3.23
C GLY A 46 0.68 -2.31 -3.56
N ALA A 47 1.52 -1.28 -3.65
CA ALA A 47 2.95 -1.46 -3.90
C ALA A 47 3.64 -2.21 -2.76
N SER A 48 3.25 -1.95 -1.51
CA SER A 48 3.80 -2.63 -0.34
C SER A 48 3.52 -4.13 -0.36
N LEU A 49 2.34 -4.51 -0.86
CA LEU A 49 1.99 -5.92 -1.03
C LEU A 49 2.92 -6.59 -2.05
N ALA A 50 3.24 -5.88 -3.12
CA ALA A 50 4.10 -6.42 -4.18
C ALA A 50 5.54 -6.69 -3.70
N VAL A 51 6.04 -5.88 -2.77
CA VAL A 51 7.40 -6.01 -2.26
C VAL A 51 7.50 -6.76 -0.93
N ASP A 52 6.38 -7.30 -0.46
CA ASP A 52 6.32 -8.05 0.80
C ASP A 52 6.86 -7.22 1.99
N ALA A 53 6.22 -6.09 2.21
CA ALA A 53 6.64 -5.14 3.24
C ALA A 53 6.54 -5.75 4.65
N ALA A 54 7.31 -5.19 5.58
CA ALA A 54 7.28 -5.61 6.97
C ALA A 54 5.94 -5.26 7.63
N PRO A 55 5.50 -6.02 8.66
CA PRO A 55 4.23 -5.75 9.34
C PRO A 55 4.08 -4.34 9.88
N SER A 56 5.16 -3.75 10.39
CA SER A 56 5.14 -2.38 10.89
C SER A 56 4.85 -1.36 9.78
N SER A 57 5.26 -1.67 8.56
CA SER A 57 4.98 -0.82 7.39
C SER A 57 3.49 -0.86 7.04
N TYR A 58 2.85 -2.03 7.15
CA TYR A 58 1.41 -2.13 6.90
C TYR A 58 0.62 -1.30 7.90
N GLN A 59 1.00 -1.32 9.16
CA GLN A 59 0.31 -0.51 10.17
C GLN A 59 0.39 0.97 9.83
N SER A 60 1.57 1.46 9.51
CA SER A 60 1.78 2.86 9.15
C SER A 60 1.00 3.25 7.89
N ILE A 61 1.03 2.40 6.87
CA ILE A 61 0.34 2.65 5.61
C ILE A 61 -1.17 2.66 5.79
N VAL A 62 -1.70 1.72 6.59
CA VAL A 62 -3.13 1.65 6.89
C VAL A 62 -3.58 2.89 7.66
N GLU A 63 -2.82 3.32 8.66
CA GLU A 63 -3.13 4.52 9.43
C GLU A 63 -3.21 5.74 8.51
N THR A 64 -2.25 5.88 7.59
CA THR A 64 -2.24 6.98 6.63
C THR A 64 -3.46 6.91 5.71
N ALA A 65 -3.79 5.72 5.22
CA ALA A 65 -4.95 5.55 4.34
C ALA A 65 -6.25 5.95 5.04
N LEU A 66 -6.44 5.50 6.27
CA LEU A 66 -7.63 5.86 7.05
C LEU A 66 -7.69 7.37 7.31
N ALA A 67 -6.54 7.97 7.63
CA ALA A 67 -6.45 9.41 7.89
C ALA A 67 -6.79 10.25 6.66
N THR A 68 -6.58 9.71 5.45
CA THR A 68 -6.88 10.40 4.20
C THR A 68 -8.30 10.13 3.68
N GLY A 69 -9.10 9.40 4.44
CA GLY A 69 -10.50 9.16 4.10
C GLY A 69 -10.80 7.84 3.42
N ALA A 70 -9.81 6.94 3.29
CA ALA A 70 -10.07 5.61 2.76
C ALA A 70 -10.94 4.82 3.73
N THR A 71 -11.86 4.04 3.18
CA THR A 71 -12.68 3.13 3.98
C THR A 71 -11.96 1.81 4.18
N VAL A 72 -12.39 1.05 5.18
CA VAL A 72 -11.87 -0.30 5.40
C VAL A 72 -12.09 -1.17 4.15
N ASP A 73 -13.26 -1.05 3.52
CA ASP A 73 -13.55 -1.80 2.30
C ASP A 73 -12.62 -1.43 1.14
N GLU A 74 -12.28 -0.15 1.02
CA GLU A 74 -11.33 0.29 0.00
C GLU A 74 -9.92 -0.27 0.27
N ILE A 75 -9.51 -0.30 1.51
CA ILE A 75 -8.21 -0.85 1.91
C ILE A 75 -8.15 -2.35 1.61
N VAL A 76 -9.18 -3.09 2.01
CA VAL A 76 -9.26 -4.54 1.72
C VAL A 76 -9.37 -4.78 0.21
N GLY A 77 -10.08 -3.90 -0.50
CA GLY A 77 -10.19 -3.97 -1.96
C GLY A 77 -8.85 -3.89 -2.68
N CYS A 78 -7.85 -3.26 -2.08
CA CYS A 78 -6.51 -3.21 -2.65
C CYS A 78 -5.89 -4.61 -2.77
N LEU A 79 -6.14 -5.49 -1.80
CA LEU A 79 -5.66 -6.87 -1.87
C LEU A 79 -6.21 -7.58 -3.11
N ILE A 80 -7.50 -7.39 -3.36
CA ILE A 80 -8.17 -8.01 -4.49
C ILE A 80 -7.66 -7.41 -5.80
N ALA A 81 -7.52 -6.09 -5.84
CA ALA A 81 -7.10 -5.38 -7.06
C ALA A 81 -5.71 -5.78 -7.52
N VAL A 82 -4.78 -5.99 -6.59
CA VAL A 82 -3.40 -6.30 -6.95
C VAL A 82 -3.14 -7.80 -7.12
N ALA A 83 -4.04 -8.66 -6.63
CA ALA A 83 -3.82 -10.10 -6.60
C ALA A 83 -3.41 -10.70 -7.96
N PRO A 84 -4.04 -10.33 -9.10
CA PRO A 84 -3.64 -10.90 -10.39
C PRO A 84 -2.23 -10.51 -10.82
N ILE A 85 -1.69 -9.44 -10.28
CA ILE A 85 -0.37 -8.91 -10.65
C ILE A 85 0.70 -9.41 -9.71
N VAL A 86 0.46 -9.33 -8.40
CA VAL A 86 1.47 -9.66 -7.40
C VAL A 86 1.51 -11.15 -7.05
N GLY A 87 0.44 -11.87 -7.35
CA GLY A 87 0.35 -13.29 -7.06
C GLY A 87 -0.37 -13.58 -5.76
N LEU A 88 -1.14 -14.67 -5.78
CA LEU A 88 -1.99 -15.04 -4.65
C LEU A 88 -1.21 -15.33 -3.37
N ALA A 89 -0.02 -15.91 -3.50
CA ALA A 89 0.79 -16.25 -2.32
C ALA A 89 1.13 -15.01 -1.48
N ARG A 90 1.48 -13.90 -2.13
CA ARG A 90 1.77 -12.65 -1.41
C ARG A 90 0.53 -12.07 -0.75
N VAL A 91 -0.61 -12.14 -1.44
CA VAL A 91 -1.87 -11.65 -0.89
C VAL A 91 -2.30 -12.49 0.33
N VAL A 92 -2.18 -13.80 0.23
CA VAL A 92 -2.50 -14.70 1.36
C VAL A 92 -1.59 -14.42 2.55
N SER A 93 -0.31 -14.19 2.30
CA SER A 93 0.66 -13.88 3.36
C SER A 93 0.38 -12.52 4.01
N ALA A 94 -0.01 -11.53 3.23
CA ALA A 94 -0.22 -10.16 3.72
C ALA A 94 -1.58 -9.97 4.41
N ALA A 95 -2.59 -10.76 4.05
CA ALA A 95 -3.96 -10.54 4.53
C ALA A 95 -4.08 -10.54 6.06
N PRO A 96 -3.49 -11.50 6.81
CA PRO A 96 -3.57 -11.46 8.26
C PRO A 96 -2.90 -10.24 8.87
N GLU A 97 -1.78 -9.81 8.31
CA GLU A 97 -1.03 -8.65 8.79
C GLU A 97 -1.79 -7.36 8.54
N LEU A 98 -2.40 -7.24 7.37
CA LEU A 98 -3.24 -6.09 7.05
C LEU A 98 -4.46 -6.07 7.97
N ALA A 99 -5.07 -7.21 8.21
CA ALA A 99 -6.22 -7.33 9.09
C ALA A 99 -5.89 -6.88 10.51
N LEU A 100 -4.71 -7.27 11.04
CA LEU A 100 -4.28 -6.81 12.36
C LEU A 100 -4.15 -5.30 12.42
N ALA A 101 -3.63 -4.68 11.37
CA ALA A 101 -3.52 -3.23 11.29
C ALA A 101 -4.91 -2.56 11.30
N LEU A 102 -5.93 -3.27 10.83
CA LEU A 102 -7.33 -2.80 10.86
C LEU A 102 -8.05 -3.19 12.15
N GLY A 103 -7.38 -3.89 13.05
CA GLY A 103 -7.96 -4.30 14.32
C GLY A 103 -8.68 -5.64 14.30
N TYR A 104 -8.48 -6.46 13.27
CA TYR A 104 -9.10 -7.78 13.16
C TYR A 104 -8.06 -8.88 13.15
N ASP A 105 -8.10 -9.77 14.13
CA ASP A 105 -7.18 -10.90 14.23
C ASP A 105 -7.76 -12.11 13.49
N VAL A 106 -7.33 -12.29 12.24
CA VAL A 106 -7.80 -13.38 11.38
C VAL A 106 -7.37 -14.74 11.96
N ASP A 107 -6.16 -14.84 12.48
CA ASP A 107 -5.64 -16.10 13.01
C ASP A 107 -6.46 -16.57 14.22
N ALA A 108 -6.80 -15.65 15.11
CA ALA A 108 -7.66 -15.96 16.26
C ALA A 108 -9.06 -16.37 15.80
N ALA A 109 -9.61 -15.67 14.78
CA ALA A 109 -10.93 -16.00 14.25
C ALA A 109 -10.96 -17.38 13.60
N LEU A 110 -9.92 -17.72 12.83
CA LEU A 110 -9.82 -19.04 12.20
C LEU A 110 -9.61 -20.13 13.22
N GLU A 111 -8.83 -19.87 14.25
CA GLU A 111 -8.60 -20.84 15.34
C GLU A 111 -9.89 -21.14 16.08
N ALA A 112 -10.69 -20.12 16.37
CA ALA A 112 -11.99 -20.30 17.00
C ALA A 112 -12.95 -21.11 16.11
N MET A 113 -12.93 -20.88 14.81
CA MET A 113 -13.74 -21.62 13.85
C MET A 113 -13.24 -23.06 13.71
N GLY A 114 -11.94 -23.27 13.62
CA GLY A 114 -11.33 -24.60 13.50
C GLY A 114 -11.58 -25.45 14.72
N GLY A 115 -11.52 -24.88 15.91
CA GLY A 115 -11.81 -25.59 17.14
C GLY A 115 -13.25 -26.08 17.23
N VAL A 116 -14.17 -25.40 16.54
CA VAL A 116 -15.56 -25.82 16.47
C VAL A 116 -15.77 -26.89 15.40
N GLY A 117 -15.00 -26.82 14.32
CA GLY A 117 -15.15 -27.72 13.17
C GLY A 117 -14.47 -29.07 13.33
N GLU A 118 -13.63 -29.22 14.31
CA GLU A 118 -12.93 -30.49 14.56
C GLU A 118 -13.70 -31.34 15.58
#